data_d655d7a592107497415eaca428c59902
#
_entry.id   d655d7a592107497415eaca428c59902
#
_cell.length_a   1.000
_cell.length_b   1.000
_cell.length_c   1.000
_cell.angle_alpha   90.00
_cell.angle_beta   90.00
_cell.angle_gamma   90.00
#
_symmetry.space_group_name_H-M   'P 1'
#
loop_
_entity.id
_entity.type
_entity.pdbx_description
1 polymer ?
#
loop_
_entity_poly.entity_id
_entity_poly.type
_entity_poly.pdbx_seq_one_letter_code
_entity_poly.pdbx_strand_id
1 'polypeptide(L)'
;MDYRVYHLSRKEVCRSLALAGLLTVAIAYLFYASWLGIVFFPVFIWFFMKRQKKAGEEQMQLQLAKEFVDTLRSISAALLAGFSIENAWKEAEKEILALYGKRSYMYQEVKEMNCSISLNQPLELLLGDFSTRSGNMDIASFSEVFSFAKRSGGNFVTIIDATSRHMRVRHETEREIQVQIASRKMEQKVMNVIPLFILLYLKVTSMDFLNVLYGNVAGALFMTVCLAAYGGAIVLAEKIMTIHM
;
A
#
# COMPACT_ATOMS: atom_id res chain seq x y z
N MET A 1 -11.27 12.48 8.90
CA MET A 1 -10.32 11.38 9.20
C MET A 1 -8.91 11.79 8.79
N ASP A 2 -7.85 11.28 9.46
CA ASP A 2 -6.46 11.49 9.03
C ASP A 2 -6.00 10.25 8.26
N TYR A 3 -5.67 10.42 6.96
CA TYR A 3 -5.28 9.34 6.05
C TYR A 3 -3.76 9.16 5.96
N ARG A 4 -2.99 9.88 6.79
CA ARG A 4 -1.52 9.78 6.85
C ARG A 4 -1.03 8.61 7.70
N VAL A 5 -1.90 8.12 8.60
CA VAL A 5 -1.51 7.08 9.58
C VAL A 5 -2.44 5.90 9.45
N TYR A 6 -1.90 4.77 9.02
CA TYR A 6 -2.63 3.51 9.00
C TYR A 6 -2.55 2.82 10.36
N HIS A 7 -3.70 2.50 10.94
CA HIS A 7 -3.80 1.71 12.16
C HIS A 7 -4.01 0.23 11.80
N LEU A 8 -3.00 -0.59 12.14
CA LEU A 8 -3.07 -2.03 11.95
C LEU A 8 -4.26 -2.63 12.73
N SER A 9 -5.08 -3.40 12.03
CA SER A 9 -6.14 -4.17 12.66
C SER A 9 -5.57 -5.29 13.53
N ARG A 10 -6.26 -5.63 14.63
CA ARG A 10 -5.85 -6.76 15.52
C ARG A 10 -5.66 -8.07 14.74
N LYS A 11 -6.45 -8.30 13.69
CA LYS A 11 -6.32 -9.49 12.82
C LYS A 11 -5.03 -9.48 11.99
N GLU A 12 -4.61 -8.31 11.52
CA GLU A 12 -3.37 -8.14 10.75
C GLU A 12 -2.15 -8.33 11.64
N VAL A 13 -2.18 -7.79 12.85
CA VAL A 13 -1.12 -8.00 13.84
C VAL A 13 -0.99 -9.48 14.20
N CYS A 14 -2.10 -10.18 14.44
CA CYS A 14 -2.10 -11.62 14.75
C CYS A 14 -1.56 -12.44 13.57
N ARG A 15 -1.93 -12.09 12.32
CA ARG A 15 -1.43 -12.77 11.12
C ARG A 15 0.07 -12.52 10.90
N SER A 16 0.56 -11.32 11.16
CA SER A 16 2.00 -11.02 11.07
C SER A 16 2.80 -11.74 12.14
N LEU A 17 2.27 -11.84 13.36
CA LEU A 17 2.88 -12.60 14.46
C LEU A 17 2.96 -14.09 14.13
N ALA A 18 1.89 -14.67 13.59
CA ALA A 18 1.85 -16.07 13.19
C ALA A 18 2.85 -16.37 12.06
N LEU A 19 2.91 -15.52 11.04
CA LEU A 19 3.87 -15.67 9.93
C LEU A 19 5.32 -15.48 10.40
N ALA A 20 5.59 -14.48 11.23
CA ALA A 20 6.91 -14.27 11.81
C ALA A 20 7.33 -15.45 12.69
N GLY A 21 6.42 -15.99 13.50
CA GLY A 21 6.65 -17.17 14.33
C GLY A 21 6.99 -18.41 13.49
N LEU A 22 6.17 -18.67 12.46
CA LEU A 22 6.38 -19.80 11.56
C LEU A 22 7.74 -19.73 10.83
N LEU A 23 8.09 -18.55 10.30
CA LEU A 23 9.38 -18.33 9.66
C LEU A 23 10.55 -18.47 10.64
N THR A 24 10.41 -17.93 11.86
CA THR A 24 11.46 -18.08 12.89
C THR A 24 11.68 -19.53 13.25
N VAL A 25 10.60 -20.30 13.44
CA VAL A 25 10.70 -21.74 13.73
C VAL A 25 11.32 -22.47 12.54
N ALA A 26 10.95 -22.17 11.31
CA ALA A 26 11.53 -22.76 10.11
C ALA A 26 13.03 -22.46 10.00
N ILE A 27 13.45 -21.23 10.23
CA ILE A 27 14.87 -20.83 10.20
C ILE A 27 15.65 -21.46 11.36
N ALA A 28 15.11 -21.46 12.57
CA ALA A 28 15.74 -22.11 13.72
C ALA A 28 15.92 -23.61 13.48
N TYR A 29 14.92 -24.26 12.91
CA TYR A 29 14.99 -25.68 12.57
C TYR A 29 15.96 -25.98 11.43
N LEU A 30 15.96 -25.17 10.34
CA LEU A 30 16.79 -25.41 9.15
C LEU A 30 18.25 -25.01 9.34
N PHE A 31 18.53 -23.89 10.01
CA PHE A 31 19.89 -23.34 10.09
C PHE A 31 20.63 -23.74 11.37
N TYR A 32 19.94 -23.88 12.49
CA TYR A 32 20.63 -24.09 13.78
C TYR A 32 20.36 -25.46 14.42
N ALA A 33 19.31 -26.16 13.99
CA ALA A 33 18.80 -27.38 14.68
C ALA A 33 18.73 -27.24 16.21
N SER A 34 18.70 -25.99 16.71
CA SER A 34 18.72 -25.64 18.13
C SER A 34 17.87 -24.42 18.43
N TRP A 35 17.53 -24.19 19.68
CA TRP A 35 16.73 -23.05 20.16
C TRP A 35 17.44 -21.69 19.99
N LEU A 36 18.70 -21.65 19.63
CA LEU A 36 19.46 -20.40 19.38
C LEU A 36 18.83 -19.54 18.27
N GLY A 37 18.13 -20.14 17.32
CA GLY A 37 17.41 -19.41 16.27
C GLY A 37 16.27 -18.50 16.79
N ILE A 38 15.76 -18.72 18.01
CA ILE A 38 14.69 -17.90 18.62
C ILE A 38 15.17 -16.48 18.91
N VAL A 39 16.47 -16.26 19.07
CA VAL A 39 17.06 -14.92 19.28
C VAL A 39 16.71 -13.96 18.13
N PHE A 40 16.49 -14.47 16.92
CA PHE A 40 16.10 -13.66 15.75
C PHE A 40 14.60 -13.31 15.72
N PHE A 41 13.77 -13.89 16.57
CA PHE A 41 12.32 -13.67 16.60
C PHE A 41 11.90 -12.18 16.70
N PRO A 42 12.45 -11.38 17.64
CA PRO A 42 12.07 -9.96 17.74
C PRO A 42 12.44 -9.15 16.50
N VAL A 43 13.55 -9.50 15.82
CA VAL A 43 13.98 -8.82 14.59
C VAL A 43 12.98 -9.09 13.46
N PHE A 44 12.55 -10.35 13.32
CA PHE A 44 11.55 -10.72 12.30
C PHE A 44 10.20 -10.07 12.57
N ILE A 45 9.73 -10.04 13.82
CA ILE A 45 8.47 -9.37 14.18
C ILE A 45 8.53 -7.89 13.79
N TRP A 46 9.60 -7.19 14.20
CA TRP A 46 9.75 -5.77 13.89
C TRP A 46 9.76 -5.50 12.39
N PHE A 47 10.47 -6.32 11.61
CA PHE A 47 10.54 -6.21 10.16
C PHE A 47 9.18 -6.46 9.50
N PHE A 48 8.47 -7.52 9.90
CA PHE A 48 7.14 -7.85 9.36
C PHE A 48 6.09 -6.79 9.71
N MET A 49 6.09 -6.30 10.95
CA MET A 49 5.15 -5.25 11.36
C MET A 49 5.38 -3.95 10.59
N LYS A 50 6.64 -3.53 10.42
CA LYS A 50 6.98 -2.34 9.65
C LYS A 50 6.56 -2.47 8.18
N ARG A 51 6.81 -3.64 7.58
CA ARG A 51 6.45 -3.92 6.18
C ARG A 51 4.92 -3.93 5.99
N GLN A 52 4.20 -4.54 6.92
CA GLN A 52 2.74 -4.63 6.84
C GLN A 52 2.06 -3.27 7.04
N LYS A 53 2.58 -2.44 7.96
CA LYS A 53 2.12 -1.06 8.13
C LYS A 53 2.29 -0.26 6.84
N LYS A 54 3.47 -0.30 6.23
CA LYS A 54 3.75 0.39 4.97
C LYS A 54 2.85 -0.09 3.83
N ALA A 55 2.66 -1.40 3.69
CA ALA A 55 1.77 -1.96 2.67
C ALA A 55 0.30 -1.54 2.89
N GLY A 56 -0.15 -1.45 4.14
CA GLY A 56 -1.49 -0.96 4.48
C GLY A 56 -1.66 0.52 4.15
N GLU A 57 -0.65 1.36 4.44
CA GLU A 57 -0.64 2.78 4.08
C GLU A 57 -0.70 2.97 2.55
N GLU A 58 0.13 2.27 1.80
CA GLU A 58 0.12 2.31 0.32
C GLU A 58 -1.21 1.85 -0.26
N GLN A 59 -1.79 0.78 0.26
CA GLN A 59 -3.09 0.28 -0.21
C GLN A 59 -4.23 1.26 0.09
N MET A 60 -4.22 1.88 1.26
CA MET A 60 -5.20 2.90 1.64
C MET A 60 -5.10 4.13 0.74
N GLN A 61 -3.87 4.61 0.47
CA GLN A 61 -3.63 5.75 -0.42
C GLN A 61 -4.05 5.45 -1.87
N LEU A 62 -3.74 4.27 -2.38
CA LEU A 62 -4.17 3.84 -3.72
C LEU A 62 -5.69 3.75 -3.84
N GLN A 63 -6.35 3.22 -2.81
CA GLN A 63 -7.81 3.13 -2.79
C GLN A 63 -8.44 4.53 -2.73
N LEU A 64 -7.93 5.41 -1.86
CA LEU A 64 -8.40 6.79 -1.75
C LEU A 64 -8.25 7.55 -3.08
N ALA A 65 -7.08 7.43 -3.72
CA ALA A 65 -6.82 8.05 -5.01
C ALA A 65 -7.77 7.55 -6.10
N LYS A 66 -8.00 6.24 -6.17
CA LYS A 66 -8.95 5.65 -7.12
C LYS A 66 -10.37 6.16 -6.90
N GLU A 67 -10.85 6.10 -5.65
CA GLU A 67 -12.20 6.59 -5.30
C GLU A 67 -12.34 8.09 -5.58
N PHE A 68 -11.26 8.87 -5.39
CA PHE A 68 -11.23 10.30 -5.69
C PHE A 68 -11.37 10.58 -7.19
N VAL A 69 -10.64 9.85 -8.05
CA VAL A 69 -10.75 9.98 -9.51
C VAL A 69 -12.16 9.65 -10.00
N ASP A 70 -12.79 8.60 -9.47
CA ASP A 70 -14.17 8.26 -9.80
C ASP A 70 -15.16 9.33 -9.28
N THR A 71 -14.88 9.94 -8.13
CA THR A 71 -15.65 11.09 -7.61
C THR A 71 -15.56 12.29 -8.56
N LEU A 72 -14.35 12.63 -9.01
CA LEU A 72 -14.16 13.73 -9.97
C LEU A 72 -14.86 13.47 -11.30
N ARG A 73 -14.87 12.22 -11.75
CA ARG A 73 -15.60 11.82 -12.96
C ARG A 73 -17.09 12.05 -12.81
N SER A 74 -17.69 11.68 -11.68
CA SER A 74 -19.09 11.90 -11.38
C SER A 74 -19.41 13.40 -11.35
N ILE A 75 -18.58 14.19 -10.66
CA ILE A 75 -18.70 15.65 -10.61
C ILE A 75 -18.63 16.26 -12.02
N SER A 76 -17.63 15.85 -12.82
CA SER A 76 -17.46 16.33 -14.19
C SER A 76 -18.69 16.03 -15.05
N ALA A 77 -19.22 14.80 -14.97
CA ALA A 77 -20.43 14.41 -15.70
C ALA A 77 -21.66 15.24 -15.30
N ALA A 78 -21.85 15.49 -14.01
CA ALA A 78 -22.94 16.31 -13.51
C ALA A 78 -22.79 17.77 -13.95
N LEU A 79 -21.59 18.34 -13.93
CA LEU A 79 -21.33 19.69 -14.42
C LEU A 79 -21.59 19.82 -15.93
N LEU A 80 -21.19 18.82 -16.73
CA LEU A 80 -21.48 18.76 -18.17
C LEU A 80 -22.99 18.66 -18.46
N ALA A 81 -23.74 18.02 -17.54
CA ALA A 81 -25.21 17.98 -17.60
C ALA A 81 -25.90 19.30 -17.13
N GLY A 82 -25.09 20.32 -16.74
CA GLY A 82 -25.60 21.63 -16.36
C GLY A 82 -25.94 21.80 -14.87
N PHE A 83 -25.56 20.88 -14.02
CA PHE A 83 -25.73 21.05 -12.57
C PHE A 83 -24.81 22.14 -12.02
N SER A 84 -25.24 22.85 -10.97
CA SER A 84 -24.33 23.70 -10.20
C SER A 84 -23.25 22.85 -9.50
N ILE A 85 -22.13 23.47 -9.11
CA ILE A 85 -21.04 22.76 -8.46
C ILE A 85 -21.47 22.05 -7.17
N GLU A 86 -22.33 22.70 -6.38
CA GLU A 86 -22.86 22.15 -5.13
C GLU A 86 -23.77 20.94 -5.39
N ASN A 87 -24.59 21.00 -6.44
CA ASN A 87 -25.44 19.88 -6.83
C ASN A 87 -24.63 18.75 -7.47
N ALA A 88 -23.56 19.05 -8.20
CA ALA A 88 -22.64 18.04 -8.74
C ALA A 88 -21.97 17.22 -7.61
N TRP A 89 -21.59 17.86 -6.50
CA TRP A 89 -21.06 17.15 -5.32
C TRP A 89 -22.11 16.28 -4.64
N LYS A 90 -23.37 16.73 -4.56
CA LYS A 90 -24.47 15.91 -4.03
C LYS A 90 -24.76 14.68 -4.91
N GLU A 91 -24.66 14.84 -6.23
CA GLU A 91 -24.86 13.72 -7.15
C GLU A 91 -23.71 12.73 -7.06
N ALA A 92 -22.46 13.22 -6.94
CA ALA A 92 -21.29 12.39 -6.71
C ALA A 92 -21.39 11.55 -5.43
N GLU A 93 -21.97 12.09 -4.34
CA GLU A 93 -22.20 11.32 -3.12
C GLU A 93 -23.05 10.06 -3.37
N LYS A 94 -24.13 10.19 -4.15
CA LYS A 94 -25.02 9.07 -4.49
C LYS A 94 -24.31 8.02 -5.34
N GLU A 95 -23.54 8.47 -6.35
CA GLU A 95 -22.83 7.57 -7.24
C GLU A 95 -21.73 6.82 -6.50
N ILE A 96 -20.93 7.50 -5.68
CA ILE A 96 -19.87 6.86 -4.87
C ILE A 96 -20.45 5.90 -3.83
N LEU A 97 -21.59 6.23 -3.24
CA LEU A 97 -22.31 5.30 -2.36
C LEU A 97 -22.73 4.02 -3.12
N ALA A 98 -23.21 4.17 -4.34
CA ALA A 98 -23.62 3.03 -5.17
C ALA A 98 -22.43 2.16 -5.61
N LEU A 99 -21.29 2.77 -5.96
CA LEU A 99 -20.10 2.08 -6.44
C LEU A 99 -19.30 1.39 -5.33
N TYR A 100 -19.12 2.06 -4.19
CA TYR A 100 -18.16 1.64 -3.15
C TYR A 100 -18.81 1.35 -1.78
N GLY A 101 -20.07 1.76 -1.62
CA GLY A 101 -20.81 1.56 -0.37
C GLY A 101 -20.40 2.53 0.75
N LYS A 102 -21.04 2.37 1.92
CA LYS A 102 -20.88 3.28 3.08
C LYS A 102 -19.49 3.27 3.72
N ARG A 103 -18.67 2.26 3.45
CA ARG A 103 -17.31 2.12 4.01
C ARG A 103 -16.23 2.78 3.14
N SER A 104 -16.59 3.32 1.98
CA SER A 104 -15.69 4.07 1.11
C SER A 104 -15.15 5.30 1.83
N TYR A 105 -13.86 5.56 1.64
CA TYR A 105 -13.20 6.76 2.17
C TYR A 105 -13.80 8.01 1.55
N MET A 106 -13.95 8.03 0.23
CA MET A 106 -14.50 9.18 -0.48
C MET A 106 -15.98 9.41 -0.19
N TYR A 107 -16.78 8.35 0.01
CA TYR A 107 -18.18 8.54 0.40
C TYR A 107 -18.29 9.31 1.73
N GLN A 108 -17.47 8.97 2.72
CA GLN A 108 -17.48 9.64 4.01
C GLN A 108 -17.05 11.10 3.89
N GLU A 109 -15.97 11.37 3.13
CA GLU A 109 -15.47 12.74 2.90
C GLU A 109 -16.46 13.59 2.09
N VAL A 110 -17.00 13.05 0.99
CA VAL A 110 -17.99 13.79 0.16
C VAL A 110 -19.25 14.09 0.94
N LYS A 111 -19.71 13.15 1.76
CA LYS A 111 -20.87 13.37 2.64
C LYS A 111 -20.60 14.47 3.66
N GLU A 112 -19.41 14.49 4.30
CA GLU A 112 -19.01 15.52 5.24
C GLU A 112 -18.89 16.89 4.54
N MET A 113 -18.30 16.92 3.33
CA MET A 113 -18.24 18.11 2.49
C MET A 113 -19.62 18.63 2.13
N ASN A 114 -20.55 17.77 1.69
CA ASN A 114 -21.91 18.16 1.34
C ASN A 114 -22.67 18.72 2.55
N CYS A 115 -22.46 18.15 3.75
CA CYS A 115 -23.01 18.73 4.98
C CYS A 115 -22.47 20.14 5.23
N SER A 116 -21.16 20.33 5.07
CA SER A 116 -20.51 21.64 5.26
C SER A 116 -20.90 22.66 4.18
N ILE A 117 -21.07 22.24 2.94
CA ILE A 117 -21.58 23.07 1.83
C ILE A 117 -23.01 23.55 2.15
N SER A 118 -23.85 22.69 2.73
CA SER A 118 -25.20 23.06 3.14
C SER A 118 -25.25 24.14 4.26
N LEU A 119 -24.12 24.24 5.00
CA LEU A 119 -23.88 25.30 6.00
C LEU A 119 -23.17 26.53 5.40
N ASN A 120 -23.18 26.69 4.06
CA ASN A 120 -22.53 27.76 3.32
C ASN A 120 -21.00 27.84 3.49
N GLN A 121 -20.33 26.76 3.82
CA GLN A 121 -18.87 26.74 3.84
C GLN A 121 -18.30 26.69 2.40
N PRO A 122 -17.27 27.49 2.09
CA PRO A 122 -16.65 27.48 0.76
C PRO A 122 -15.99 26.14 0.46
N LEU A 123 -16.31 25.56 -0.70
CA LEU A 123 -15.80 24.26 -1.12
C LEU A 123 -14.25 24.25 -1.23
N GLU A 124 -13.63 25.39 -1.57
CA GLU A 124 -12.18 25.53 -1.63
C GLU A 124 -11.50 25.25 -0.29
N LEU A 125 -12.10 25.72 0.80
CA LEU A 125 -11.56 25.48 2.13
C LEU A 125 -11.69 24.01 2.52
N LEU A 126 -12.82 23.39 2.18
CA LEU A 126 -13.07 21.98 2.44
C LEU A 126 -12.10 21.07 1.66
N LEU A 127 -11.85 21.38 0.39
CA LEU A 127 -10.87 20.69 -0.44
C LEU A 127 -9.44 20.89 0.07
N GLY A 128 -9.10 22.09 0.51
CA GLY A 128 -7.80 22.40 1.12
C GLY A 128 -7.55 21.60 2.41
N ASP A 129 -8.54 21.52 3.28
CA ASP A 129 -8.49 20.71 4.49
C ASP A 129 -8.34 19.21 4.16
N PHE A 130 -9.15 18.72 3.23
CA PHE A 130 -9.08 17.34 2.77
C PHE A 130 -7.72 17.01 2.15
N SER A 131 -7.16 17.90 1.32
CA SER A 131 -5.83 17.71 0.73
C SER A 131 -4.76 17.56 1.80
N THR A 132 -4.84 18.37 2.85
CA THR A 132 -3.91 18.33 3.99
C THR A 132 -4.03 17.04 4.78
N ARG A 133 -5.25 16.58 5.06
CA ARG A 133 -5.52 15.34 5.81
C ARG A 133 -5.24 14.08 5.00
N SER A 134 -5.45 14.13 3.69
CA SER A 134 -5.24 12.98 2.80
C SER A 134 -3.76 12.65 2.62
N GLY A 135 -2.88 13.67 2.60
CA GLY A 135 -1.48 13.51 2.25
C GLY A 135 -1.25 13.01 0.82
N ASN A 136 -2.29 13.04 -0.03
CA ASN A 136 -2.25 12.55 -1.40
C ASN A 136 -1.95 13.70 -2.37
N MET A 137 -0.96 13.51 -3.23
CA MET A 137 -0.48 14.54 -4.16
C MET A 137 -1.53 14.90 -5.23
N ASP A 138 -2.33 13.93 -5.67
CA ASP A 138 -3.38 14.17 -6.67
C ASP A 138 -4.51 15.04 -6.10
N ILE A 139 -4.90 14.79 -4.86
CA ILE A 139 -5.92 15.58 -4.15
C ILE A 139 -5.40 16.99 -3.90
N ALA A 140 -4.11 17.14 -3.53
CA ALA A 140 -3.49 18.45 -3.32
C ALA A 140 -3.46 19.26 -4.63
N SER A 141 -2.97 18.65 -5.72
CA SER A 141 -2.95 19.28 -7.03
C SER A 141 -4.33 19.68 -7.51
N PHE A 142 -5.35 18.83 -7.30
CA PHE A 142 -6.73 19.17 -7.65
C PHE A 142 -7.25 20.35 -6.83
N SER A 143 -6.98 20.38 -5.52
CA SER A 143 -7.42 21.48 -4.64
C SER A 143 -6.83 22.82 -5.07
N GLU A 144 -5.57 22.85 -5.49
CA GLU A 144 -4.91 24.05 -6.02
C GLU A 144 -5.54 24.50 -7.33
N VAL A 145 -5.69 23.57 -8.30
CA VAL A 145 -6.30 23.84 -9.61
C VAL A 145 -7.74 24.33 -9.43
N PHE A 146 -8.50 23.72 -8.54
CA PHE A 146 -9.87 24.11 -8.22
C PHE A 146 -9.94 25.53 -7.69
N SER A 147 -9.11 25.87 -6.70
CA SER A 147 -9.04 27.20 -6.10
C SER A 147 -8.63 28.28 -7.12
N PHE A 148 -7.72 27.95 -8.03
CA PHE A 148 -7.32 28.83 -9.11
C PHE A 148 -8.46 29.03 -10.12
N ALA A 149 -9.08 27.97 -10.59
CA ALA A 149 -10.15 27.99 -11.57
C ALA A 149 -11.36 28.83 -11.09
N LYS A 150 -11.73 28.69 -9.82
CA LYS A 150 -12.84 29.45 -9.24
C LYS A 150 -12.54 30.95 -9.15
N ARG A 151 -11.28 31.32 -8.88
CA ARG A 151 -10.86 32.74 -8.82
C ARG A 151 -10.72 33.39 -10.19
N SER A 152 -10.26 32.64 -11.19
CA SER A 152 -10.02 33.18 -12.53
C SER A 152 -11.29 33.29 -13.38
N GLY A 153 -12.43 32.78 -12.92
CA GLY A 153 -13.69 32.83 -13.66
C GLY A 153 -13.68 32.08 -15.00
N GLY A 154 -12.68 31.21 -15.21
CA GLY A 154 -12.52 30.41 -16.41
C GLY A 154 -13.59 29.34 -16.58
N ASN A 155 -13.53 28.61 -17.69
CA ASN A 155 -14.42 27.47 -17.93
C ASN A 155 -14.13 26.34 -16.94
N PHE A 156 -14.72 26.45 -15.79
CA PHE A 156 -14.54 25.60 -14.63
C PHE A 156 -14.80 24.11 -14.94
N VAL A 157 -15.83 23.87 -15.75
CA VAL A 157 -16.21 22.50 -16.18
C VAL A 157 -15.09 21.84 -16.97
N THR A 158 -14.52 22.58 -17.93
CA THR A 158 -13.43 22.07 -18.76
C THR A 158 -12.19 21.76 -17.93
N ILE A 159 -11.87 22.58 -16.93
CA ILE A 159 -10.70 22.38 -16.06
C ILE A 159 -10.87 21.13 -15.21
N ILE A 160 -12.04 20.94 -14.59
CA ILE A 160 -12.31 19.74 -13.79
C ILE A 160 -12.29 18.49 -14.66
N ASP A 161 -12.91 18.54 -15.84
CA ASP A 161 -12.94 17.41 -16.76
C ASP A 161 -11.53 17.03 -17.27
N ALA A 162 -10.73 18.02 -17.65
CA ALA A 162 -9.35 17.80 -18.07
C ALA A 162 -8.48 17.21 -16.94
N THR A 163 -8.61 17.74 -15.72
CA THR A 163 -7.88 17.26 -14.56
C THR A 163 -8.29 15.82 -14.20
N SER A 164 -9.59 15.53 -14.21
CA SER A 164 -10.11 14.19 -13.98
C SER A 164 -9.58 13.18 -15.01
N ARG A 165 -9.58 13.54 -16.30
CA ARG A 165 -9.01 12.69 -17.35
C ARG A 165 -7.51 12.46 -17.19
N HIS A 166 -6.76 13.50 -16.86
CA HIS A 166 -5.31 13.39 -16.65
C HIS A 166 -4.98 12.44 -15.49
N MET A 167 -5.65 12.60 -14.36
CA MET A 167 -5.50 11.71 -13.21
C MET A 167 -5.84 10.26 -13.54
N ARG A 168 -6.93 10.05 -14.29
CA ARG A 168 -7.34 8.72 -14.69
C ARG A 168 -6.31 8.02 -15.58
N VAL A 169 -5.81 8.69 -16.61
CA VAL A 169 -4.77 8.15 -17.51
C VAL A 169 -3.52 7.79 -16.70
N ARG A 170 -3.11 8.65 -15.78
CA ARG A 170 -1.98 8.38 -14.88
C ARG A 170 -2.20 7.12 -14.04
N HIS A 171 -3.36 6.99 -13.39
CA HIS A 171 -3.68 5.79 -12.59
C HIS A 171 -3.78 4.50 -13.42
N GLU A 172 -4.31 4.59 -14.64
CA GLU A 172 -4.34 3.45 -15.57
C GLU A 172 -2.92 3.02 -15.93
N THR A 173 -2.03 3.96 -16.26
CA THR A 173 -0.62 3.68 -16.56
C THR A 173 0.12 3.08 -15.35
N GLU A 174 -0.06 3.64 -14.16
CA GLU A 174 0.51 3.10 -12.92
C GLU A 174 0.03 1.67 -12.64
N ARG A 175 -1.24 1.38 -12.92
CA ARG A 175 -1.81 0.04 -12.77
C ARG A 175 -1.22 -0.96 -13.77
N GLU A 176 -1.03 -0.57 -15.01
CA GLU A 176 -0.39 -1.42 -16.04
C GLU A 176 1.04 -1.77 -15.65
N ILE A 177 1.81 -0.78 -15.16
CA ILE A 177 3.16 -0.99 -14.64
C ILE A 177 3.13 -1.97 -13.46
N GLN A 178 2.20 -1.81 -12.52
CA GLN A 178 2.08 -2.72 -11.37
C GLN A 178 1.76 -4.15 -11.78
N VAL A 179 0.94 -4.37 -12.80
CA VAL A 179 0.63 -5.69 -13.33
C VAL A 179 1.88 -6.36 -13.92
N GLN A 180 2.68 -5.62 -14.70
CA GLN A 180 3.94 -6.15 -15.25
C GLN A 180 4.95 -6.49 -14.16
N ILE A 181 5.06 -5.65 -13.13
CA ILE A 181 5.95 -5.90 -11.99
C ILE A 181 5.45 -7.05 -11.11
N ALA A 182 4.14 -7.29 -11.04
CA ALA A 182 3.58 -8.39 -10.24
C ALA A 182 4.11 -9.77 -10.68
N SER A 183 4.28 -9.98 -11.98
CA SER A 183 4.89 -11.20 -12.53
C SER A 183 6.33 -11.38 -12.02
N ARG A 184 7.15 -10.34 -12.11
CA ARG A 184 8.55 -10.38 -11.63
C ARG A 184 8.65 -10.54 -10.10
N LYS A 185 7.72 -9.95 -9.34
CA LYS A 185 7.62 -10.15 -7.88
C LYS A 185 7.30 -11.61 -7.53
N MET A 186 6.49 -12.27 -8.35
CA MET A 186 6.17 -13.69 -8.16
C MET A 186 7.41 -14.57 -8.42
N GLU A 187 8.12 -14.33 -9.51
CA GLU A 187 9.37 -15.01 -9.86
C GLU A 187 10.42 -14.86 -8.74
N GLN A 188 10.62 -13.65 -8.23
CA GLN A 188 11.51 -13.40 -7.10
C GLN A 188 11.11 -14.17 -5.84
N LYS A 189 9.79 -14.23 -5.52
CA LYS A 189 9.32 -15.02 -4.38
C LYS A 189 9.68 -16.50 -4.52
N VAL A 190 9.52 -17.05 -5.72
CA VAL A 190 9.89 -18.44 -6.00
C VAL A 190 11.40 -18.62 -5.83
N MET A 191 12.24 -17.75 -6.40
CA MET A 191 13.69 -17.80 -6.24
C MET A 191 14.14 -17.70 -4.77
N ASN A 192 13.45 -16.89 -3.97
CA ASN A 192 13.74 -16.77 -2.53
C ASN A 192 13.35 -18.02 -1.73
N VAL A 193 12.44 -18.84 -2.21
CA VAL A 193 12.00 -20.06 -1.50
C VAL A 193 12.86 -21.27 -1.84
N ILE A 194 13.45 -21.31 -3.03
CA ILE A 194 14.28 -22.44 -3.50
C ILE A 194 15.42 -22.83 -2.54
N PRO A 195 16.26 -21.91 -2.00
CA PRO A 195 17.33 -22.28 -1.09
C PRO A 195 16.82 -22.94 0.20
N LEU A 196 15.66 -22.52 0.71
CA LEU A 196 15.05 -23.13 1.89
C LEU A 196 14.59 -24.56 1.61
N PHE A 197 14.05 -24.81 0.41
CA PHE A 197 13.68 -26.17 -0.01
C PHE A 197 14.91 -27.07 -0.19
N ILE A 198 16.00 -26.55 -0.74
CA ILE A 198 17.27 -27.31 -0.88
C ILE A 198 17.81 -27.70 0.50
N LEU A 199 17.82 -26.75 1.47
CA LEU A 199 18.25 -27.05 2.83
C LEU A 199 17.33 -28.09 3.50
N LEU A 200 16.03 -27.99 3.31
CA LEU A 200 15.07 -28.98 3.82
C LEU A 200 15.32 -30.36 3.21
N TYR A 201 15.52 -30.43 1.90
CA TYR A 201 15.83 -31.67 1.19
C TYR A 201 17.11 -32.32 1.72
N LEU A 202 18.20 -31.55 1.86
CA LEU A 202 19.47 -32.03 2.39
C LEU A 202 19.30 -32.52 3.84
N LYS A 203 18.51 -31.86 4.65
CA LYS A 203 18.25 -32.26 6.03
C LYS A 203 17.50 -33.57 6.16
N VAL A 204 16.60 -33.86 5.22
CA VAL A 204 15.80 -35.09 5.20
C VAL A 204 16.59 -36.25 4.61
N THR A 205 17.39 -35.99 3.55
CA THR A 205 18.07 -37.05 2.77
C THR A 205 19.47 -37.39 3.31
N SER A 206 20.19 -36.42 3.89
CA SER A 206 21.59 -36.55 4.28
C SER A 206 21.86 -35.89 5.65
N MET A 207 21.24 -36.45 6.68
CA MET A 207 21.33 -35.90 8.05
C MET A 207 22.77 -35.83 8.56
N ASP A 208 23.60 -36.82 8.18
CA ASP A 208 25.02 -36.91 8.60
C ASP A 208 25.88 -35.77 8.03
N PHE A 209 25.56 -35.30 6.82
CA PHE A 209 26.26 -34.19 6.18
C PHE A 209 26.05 -32.86 6.94
N LEU A 210 24.86 -32.62 7.44
CA LEU A 210 24.53 -31.41 8.19
C LEU A 210 24.92 -31.50 9.68
N ASN A 211 25.01 -32.71 10.27
CA ASN A 211 25.42 -32.87 11.66
C ASN A 211 26.83 -32.34 11.94
N VAL A 212 27.73 -32.38 10.95
CA VAL A 212 29.09 -31.79 11.05
C VAL A 212 28.99 -30.25 11.22
N LEU A 213 27.97 -29.61 10.66
CA LEU A 213 27.75 -28.15 10.79
C LEU A 213 26.99 -27.79 12.06
N TYR A 214 26.13 -28.67 12.59
CA TYR A 214 25.24 -28.34 13.71
C TYR A 214 25.85 -28.58 15.11
N GLY A 215 26.96 -29.30 15.22
CA GLY A 215 27.58 -29.65 16.51
C GLY A 215 28.71 -28.73 16.95
N ASN A 216 29.23 -27.86 16.10
CA ASN A 216 30.44 -27.08 16.33
C ASN A 216 30.16 -25.56 16.29
N VAL A 217 30.89 -24.80 17.13
CA VAL A 217 30.84 -23.32 17.15
C VAL A 217 31.23 -22.74 15.77
N ALA A 218 32.20 -23.33 15.08
CA ALA A 218 32.61 -22.93 13.73
C ALA A 218 31.50 -23.14 12.71
N GLY A 219 30.75 -24.24 12.78
CA GLY A 219 29.60 -24.51 11.92
C GLY A 219 28.43 -23.55 12.18
N ALA A 220 28.14 -23.24 13.44
CA ALA A 220 27.10 -22.23 13.79
C ALA A 220 27.47 -20.84 13.25
N LEU A 221 28.73 -20.44 13.31
CA LEU A 221 29.23 -19.18 12.76
C LEU A 221 29.10 -19.15 11.23
N PHE A 222 29.50 -20.25 10.56
CA PHE A 222 29.35 -20.38 9.11
C PHE A 222 27.86 -20.28 8.67
N MET A 223 26.94 -20.98 9.35
CA MET A 223 25.50 -20.92 9.07
C MET A 223 24.93 -19.54 9.33
N THR A 224 25.45 -18.81 10.33
CA THR A 224 25.04 -17.41 10.57
C THR A 224 25.48 -16.49 9.43
N VAL A 225 26.69 -16.66 8.91
CA VAL A 225 27.16 -15.88 7.74
C VAL A 225 26.35 -16.20 6.51
N CYS A 226 26.03 -17.48 6.25
CA CYS A 226 25.15 -17.87 5.16
C CYS A 226 23.75 -17.27 5.29
N LEU A 227 23.18 -17.27 6.50
CA LEU A 227 21.87 -16.65 6.77
C LEU A 227 21.91 -15.14 6.56
N ALA A 228 22.97 -14.46 7.00
CA ALA A 228 23.15 -13.02 6.78
C ALA A 228 23.33 -12.69 5.29
N ALA A 229 24.10 -13.46 4.54
CA ALA A 229 24.26 -13.31 3.09
C ALA A 229 22.92 -13.52 2.36
N TYR A 230 22.17 -14.55 2.74
CA TYR A 230 20.85 -14.83 2.18
C TYR A 230 19.83 -13.70 2.49
N GLY A 231 19.79 -13.23 3.73
CA GLY A 231 18.96 -12.08 4.11
C GLY A 231 19.35 -10.81 3.38
N GLY A 232 20.65 -10.56 3.22
CA GLY A 232 21.19 -9.45 2.43
C GLY A 232 20.79 -9.52 0.95
N ALA A 233 20.86 -10.71 0.35
CA ALA A 233 20.41 -10.93 -1.04
C ALA A 233 18.91 -10.64 -1.23
N ILE A 234 18.05 -11.06 -0.29
CA ILE A 234 16.62 -10.76 -0.32
C ILE A 234 16.37 -9.23 -0.25
N VAL A 235 17.03 -8.54 0.68
CA VAL A 235 16.89 -7.08 0.83
C VAL A 235 17.40 -6.34 -0.41
N LEU A 236 18.51 -6.75 -1.00
CA LEU A 236 19.03 -6.17 -2.24
C LEU A 236 18.08 -6.40 -3.40
N ALA A 237 17.55 -7.60 -3.56
CA ALA A 237 16.59 -7.93 -4.61
C ALA A 237 15.30 -7.10 -4.48
N GLU A 238 14.79 -6.92 -3.26
CA GLU A 238 13.64 -6.04 -3.00
C GLU A 238 13.95 -4.56 -3.32
N LYS A 239 15.14 -4.09 -2.96
CA LYS A 239 15.56 -2.71 -3.22
C LYS A 239 15.69 -2.42 -4.72
N ILE A 240 16.28 -3.34 -5.49
CA ILE A 240 16.40 -3.21 -6.95
C ILE A 240 15.03 -3.13 -7.60
N MET A 241 14.06 -3.93 -7.15
CA MET A 241 12.70 -3.90 -7.68
C MET A 241 11.92 -2.63 -7.31
N THR A 242 12.27 -1.98 -6.20
CA THR A 242 11.61 -0.73 -5.76
C THR A 242 12.18 0.51 -6.46
N ILE A 243 13.42 0.46 -6.96
CA ILE A 243 14.08 1.58 -7.68
C ILE A 243 13.51 1.75 -9.11
N HIS A 244 12.84 0.74 -9.65
CA HIS A 244 12.19 0.80 -10.98
C HIS A 244 10.76 1.39 -10.93
N MET A 245 10.34 1.96 -9.81
CA MET A 245 9.13 2.78 -9.63
C MET A 245 9.48 4.26 -9.56
#